data_806e2cea14775550944cf1da18e1eeec
#
_entry.id   806e2cea14775550944cf1da18e1eeec
#
_cell.length_a   1.000
_cell.length_b   1.000
_cell.length_c   1.000
_cell.angle_alpha   90.00
_cell.angle_beta   90.00
_cell.angle_gamma   90.00
#
_symmetry.space_group_name_H-M   'P 1'
#
loop_
_entity.id
_entity.type
_entity.pdbx_description
1 polymer ?
#
loop_
_entity_poly.entity_id
_entity_poly.type
_entity_poly.pdbx_seq_one_letter_code
_entity_poly.pdbx_strand_id
1 'polypeptide(L)'
;IYCRPVCAVRTPRRENCRFFGHATQAERAGFRPCLRCRPELAPHSQAWSVQDSSATLAHQAAQLLDSWLGEPQAWGDEAPSVARLAARLGVSDRHLRRLFEAHFGVAPLAYLQTRRLLTAKHLLTDTALPVTQIAHLAGFASLRRFNAAFAAHYGLAPTRLRRDSG
;
A
#
# COMPACT_ATOMS: atom_id res chain seq x y z
N ILE A 1 -25.37 -4.31 -16.78
CA ILE A 1 -24.09 -4.93 -17.18
C ILE A 1 -23.08 -3.84 -17.38
N TYR A 2 -21.86 -4.02 -16.88
CA TYR A 2 -20.75 -3.14 -17.20
C TYR A 2 -19.73 -3.83 -18.10
N CYS A 3 -19.15 -3.05 -19.04
CA CYS A 3 -18.25 -3.52 -20.07
C CYS A 3 -17.01 -2.61 -20.14
N ARG A 4 -15.94 -3.14 -20.72
CA ARG A 4 -14.82 -2.28 -21.18
C ARG A 4 -15.25 -1.47 -22.40
N PRO A 5 -14.69 -0.27 -22.61
CA PRO A 5 -15.01 0.56 -23.79
C PRO A 5 -14.77 -0.16 -25.12
N VAL A 6 -13.85 -1.10 -25.16
CA VAL A 6 -13.48 -1.88 -26.34
C VAL A 6 -14.27 -3.19 -26.52
N CYS A 7 -15.35 -3.38 -25.78
CA CYS A 7 -16.17 -4.59 -25.87
C CYS A 7 -16.88 -4.68 -27.23
N ALA A 8 -16.82 -5.85 -27.87
CA ALA A 8 -17.45 -6.12 -29.17
C ALA A 8 -18.96 -6.34 -29.12
N VAL A 9 -19.64 -5.95 -28.03
CA VAL A 9 -21.10 -5.96 -27.96
C VAL A 9 -21.66 -4.70 -28.62
N ARG A 10 -22.93 -4.79 -29.06
CA ARG A 10 -23.61 -3.61 -29.60
C ARG A 10 -23.58 -2.46 -28.57
N THR A 11 -22.98 -1.35 -28.96
CA THR A 11 -22.86 -0.17 -28.11
C THR A 11 -24.24 0.42 -27.83
N PRO A 12 -24.66 0.56 -26.57
CA PRO A 12 -25.90 1.25 -26.24
C PRO A 12 -25.79 2.74 -26.53
N ARG A 13 -26.91 3.43 -26.64
CA ARG A 13 -26.94 4.88 -26.80
C ARG A 13 -26.30 5.53 -25.57
N ARG A 14 -25.55 6.63 -25.77
CA ARG A 14 -24.82 7.32 -24.72
C ARG A 14 -25.68 7.74 -23.54
N GLU A 15 -26.90 8.14 -23.81
CA GLU A 15 -27.93 8.52 -22.80
C GLU A 15 -28.28 7.38 -21.83
N ASN A 16 -28.09 6.12 -22.27
CA ASN A 16 -28.33 4.92 -21.50
C ASN A 16 -27.06 4.35 -20.85
N CYS A 17 -25.94 5.08 -20.93
CA CYS A 17 -24.66 4.67 -20.37
C CYS A 17 -24.33 5.44 -19.09
N ARG A 18 -23.83 4.71 -18.09
CA ARG A 18 -23.17 5.28 -16.92
C ARG A 18 -21.70 4.84 -16.94
N PHE A 19 -20.81 5.79 -16.71
CA PHE A 19 -19.38 5.54 -16.70
C PHE A 19 -18.86 5.47 -15.26
N PHE A 20 -18.01 4.51 -14.99
CA PHE A 20 -17.39 4.27 -13.69
C PHE A 20 -15.87 4.20 -13.84
N GLY A 21 -15.16 4.78 -12.89
CA GLY A 21 -13.69 4.71 -12.88
C GLY A 21 -13.16 3.32 -12.51
N HIS A 22 -13.93 2.54 -11.75
CA HIS A 22 -13.55 1.21 -11.29
C HIS A 22 -14.71 0.23 -11.35
N ALA A 23 -14.41 -1.05 -11.60
CA ALA A 23 -15.37 -2.15 -11.63
C ALA A 23 -16.20 -2.24 -10.34
N THR A 24 -15.55 -2.04 -9.19
CA THR A 24 -16.21 -2.05 -7.87
C THR A 24 -17.30 -1.00 -7.71
N GLN A 25 -17.14 0.17 -8.34
CA GLN A 25 -18.17 1.21 -8.33
C GLN A 25 -19.38 0.79 -9.15
N ALA A 26 -19.15 0.14 -10.29
CA ALA A 26 -20.25 -0.37 -11.13
C ALA A 26 -21.02 -1.48 -10.41
N GLU A 27 -20.33 -2.41 -9.75
CA GLU A 27 -20.96 -3.48 -8.97
C GLU A 27 -21.76 -2.94 -7.77
N ARG A 28 -21.23 -1.96 -7.05
CA ARG A 28 -21.97 -1.27 -5.97
C ARG A 28 -23.21 -0.54 -6.48
N ALA A 29 -23.20 -0.10 -7.73
CA ALA A 29 -24.37 0.50 -8.39
C ALA A 29 -25.33 -0.55 -8.97
N GLY A 30 -25.10 -1.86 -8.73
CA GLY A 30 -25.97 -2.95 -9.13
C GLY A 30 -25.72 -3.49 -10.55
N PHE A 31 -24.60 -3.14 -11.18
CA PHE A 31 -24.26 -3.67 -12.50
C PHE A 31 -23.39 -4.94 -12.36
N ARG A 32 -23.70 -5.96 -13.13
CA ARG A 32 -22.87 -7.18 -13.22
C ARG A 32 -21.83 -7.08 -14.33
N PRO A 33 -20.68 -7.78 -14.23
CA PRO A 33 -19.68 -7.81 -15.29
C PRO A 33 -20.22 -8.48 -16.56
N CYS A 34 -19.75 -8.00 -17.71
CA CYS A 34 -20.06 -8.58 -19.01
C CYS A 34 -19.34 -9.94 -19.17
N LEU A 35 -20.08 -10.99 -19.47
CA LEU A 35 -19.53 -12.33 -19.66
C LEU A 35 -18.62 -12.45 -20.91
N ARG A 36 -18.78 -11.55 -21.86
CA ARG A 36 -18.02 -11.57 -23.12
C ARG A 36 -16.64 -10.91 -22.98
N CYS A 37 -16.57 -9.69 -22.47
CA CYS A 37 -15.30 -8.98 -22.31
C CYS A 37 -14.65 -9.21 -20.93
N ARG A 38 -15.39 -9.79 -19.98
CA ARG A 38 -14.92 -10.13 -18.64
C ARG A 38 -14.06 -9.02 -18.04
N PRO A 39 -14.63 -7.82 -17.80
CA PRO A 39 -13.87 -6.63 -17.40
C PRO A 39 -13.15 -6.82 -16.07
N GLU A 40 -13.65 -7.72 -15.21
CA GLU A 40 -13.03 -8.09 -13.93
C GLU A 40 -11.69 -8.82 -14.07
N LEU A 41 -11.46 -9.48 -15.22
CA LEU A 41 -10.20 -10.18 -15.53
C LEU A 41 -9.27 -9.35 -16.40
N ALA A 42 -9.70 -8.14 -16.84
CA ALA A 42 -8.84 -7.28 -17.62
C ALA A 42 -7.61 -6.93 -16.79
N PRO A 43 -6.37 -7.10 -17.30
CA PRO A 43 -5.24 -6.44 -16.69
C PRO A 43 -5.62 -4.98 -16.57
N HIS A 44 -5.31 -4.37 -15.43
CA HIS A 44 -5.55 -2.94 -15.24
C HIS A 44 -4.94 -2.25 -16.44
N SER A 45 -5.79 -1.92 -17.43
CA SER A 45 -5.31 -1.23 -18.61
C SER A 45 -4.69 0.04 -18.08
N GLN A 46 -3.44 0.26 -18.37
CA GLN A 46 -2.78 1.54 -18.20
C GLN A 46 -3.41 2.53 -19.19
N ALA A 47 -4.73 2.68 -19.08
CA ALA A 47 -5.43 3.74 -19.76
C ALA A 47 -4.93 5.03 -19.11
N TRP A 48 -4.32 5.85 -19.89
CA TRP A 48 -3.66 7.10 -19.60
C TRP A 48 -4.63 8.16 -19.00
N SER A 49 -5.30 7.83 -17.91
CA SER A 49 -6.01 8.83 -17.13
C SER A 49 -5.09 9.39 -16.06
N VAL A 50 -5.24 10.65 -15.72
CA VAL A 50 -4.46 11.31 -14.66
C VAL A 50 -4.70 10.60 -13.31
N GLN A 51 -5.88 10.02 -13.12
CA GLN A 51 -6.22 9.24 -11.92
C GLN A 51 -5.47 7.90 -11.88
N ASP A 52 -5.32 7.21 -13.00
CA ASP A 52 -4.58 5.94 -13.07
C ASP A 52 -3.09 6.15 -12.86
N SER A 53 -2.51 7.25 -13.35
CA SER A 53 -1.12 7.61 -13.12
C SER A 53 -0.85 7.93 -11.64
N SER A 54 -1.78 8.58 -10.96
CA SER A 54 -1.67 8.88 -9.53
C SER A 54 -1.73 7.61 -8.67
N ALA A 55 -2.65 6.69 -8.99
CA ALA A 55 -2.74 5.39 -8.32
C ALA A 55 -1.48 4.55 -8.56
N THR A 56 -0.98 4.50 -9.79
CA THR A 56 0.27 3.81 -10.15
C THR A 56 1.45 4.37 -9.37
N LEU A 57 1.58 5.69 -9.28
CA LEU A 57 2.66 6.34 -8.54
C LEU A 57 2.55 6.08 -7.03
N ALA A 58 1.34 6.08 -6.46
CA ALA A 58 1.13 5.72 -5.06
C ALA A 58 1.54 4.26 -4.77
N HIS A 59 1.19 3.32 -5.65
CA HIS A 59 1.61 1.92 -5.54
C HIS A 59 3.12 1.75 -5.68
N GLN A 60 3.76 2.45 -6.62
CA GLN A 60 5.22 2.44 -6.76
C GLN A 60 5.90 2.97 -5.49
N ALA A 61 5.36 4.03 -4.88
CA ALA A 61 5.84 4.55 -3.62
C ALA A 61 5.73 3.51 -2.48
N ALA A 62 4.59 2.83 -2.38
CA ALA A 62 4.39 1.76 -1.40
C ALA A 62 5.35 0.58 -1.60
N GLN A 63 5.56 0.15 -2.85
CA GLN A 63 6.52 -0.91 -3.18
C GLN A 63 7.96 -0.53 -2.83
N LEU A 64 8.35 0.73 -3.06
CA LEU A 64 9.67 1.22 -2.64
C LEU A 64 9.82 1.21 -1.11
N LEU A 65 8.79 1.59 -0.36
CA LEU A 65 8.80 1.53 1.09
C LEU A 65 8.87 0.08 1.61
N ASP A 66 8.14 -0.84 0.99
CA ASP A 66 8.17 -2.26 1.32
C ASP A 66 9.53 -2.89 0.98
N SER A 67 10.16 -2.52 -0.14
CA SER A 67 11.50 -2.98 -0.51
C SER A 67 12.57 -2.53 0.48
N TRP A 68 12.41 -1.32 1.05
CA TRP A 68 13.31 -0.84 2.09
C TRP A 68 13.27 -1.72 3.36
N LEU A 69 12.12 -2.29 3.70
CA LEU A 69 12.02 -3.23 4.83
C LEU A 69 12.75 -4.56 4.56
N GLY A 70 12.71 -5.04 3.31
CA GLY A 70 13.39 -6.28 2.91
C GLY A 70 14.90 -6.11 2.70
N GLU A 71 15.30 -5.00 2.11
CA GLU A 71 16.69 -4.72 1.71
C GLU A 71 17.11 -3.28 2.08
N PRO A 72 17.33 -2.98 3.37
CA PRO A 72 17.72 -1.64 3.80
C PRO A 72 18.97 -1.11 3.10
N GLN A 73 19.93 -2.00 2.80
CA GLN A 73 21.20 -1.67 2.15
C GLN A 73 21.00 -1.08 0.73
N ALA A 74 19.93 -1.45 0.03
CA ALA A 74 19.61 -0.89 -1.29
C ALA A 74 19.31 0.62 -1.25
N TRP A 75 19.05 1.16 -0.07
CA TRP A 75 18.77 2.58 0.16
C TRP A 75 19.96 3.35 0.74
N GLY A 76 21.07 2.67 1.04
CA GLY A 76 22.23 3.24 1.72
C GLY A 76 21.99 3.45 3.22
N ASP A 77 22.95 4.08 3.90
CA ASP A 77 22.93 4.23 5.36
C ASP A 77 21.90 5.23 5.91
N GLU A 78 21.25 5.99 5.03
CA GLU A 78 20.29 6.99 5.45
C GLU A 78 18.88 6.41 5.61
N ALA A 79 18.19 6.85 6.67
CA ALA A 79 16.80 6.50 6.91
C ALA A 79 15.87 6.93 5.77
N PRO A 80 14.80 6.18 5.48
CA PRO A 80 13.82 6.58 4.48
C PRO A 80 13.14 7.88 4.88
N SER A 81 13.02 8.78 3.90
CA SER A 81 12.31 10.05 4.05
C SER A 81 11.41 10.29 2.85
N VAL A 82 10.41 11.15 3.02
CA VAL A 82 9.51 11.51 1.90
C VAL A 82 10.30 12.17 0.77
N ALA A 83 11.30 12.99 1.09
CA ALA A 83 12.15 13.65 0.10
C ALA A 83 12.92 12.63 -0.75
N ARG A 84 13.51 11.61 -0.15
CA ARG A 84 14.22 10.55 -0.89
C ARG A 84 13.28 9.71 -1.74
N LEU A 85 12.11 9.38 -1.21
CA LEU A 85 11.09 8.64 -1.94
C LEU A 85 10.58 9.44 -3.14
N ALA A 86 10.31 10.72 -2.95
CA ALA A 86 9.89 11.65 -4.00
C ALA A 86 10.96 11.81 -5.09
N ALA A 87 12.23 11.97 -4.70
CA ALA A 87 13.36 12.06 -5.63
C ALA A 87 13.49 10.79 -6.50
N ARG A 88 13.33 9.60 -5.92
CA ARG A 88 13.35 8.33 -6.66
C ARG A 88 12.21 8.20 -7.66
N LEU A 89 11.07 8.81 -7.37
CA LEU A 89 9.88 8.78 -8.22
C LEU A 89 9.81 9.96 -9.19
N GLY A 90 10.73 10.90 -9.10
CA GLY A 90 10.78 12.08 -9.97
C GLY A 90 9.65 13.07 -9.72
N VAL A 91 9.15 13.18 -8.50
CA VAL A 91 8.06 14.08 -8.09
C VAL A 91 8.45 14.93 -6.89
N SER A 92 7.64 15.98 -6.59
CA SER A 92 7.84 16.78 -5.39
C SER A 92 7.28 16.08 -4.14
N ASP A 93 7.84 16.36 -2.97
CA ASP A 93 7.39 15.86 -1.66
C ASP A 93 5.91 16.14 -1.44
N ARG A 94 5.48 17.36 -1.74
CA ARG A 94 4.08 17.78 -1.59
C ARG A 94 3.14 16.97 -2.47
N HIS A 95 3.53 16.73 -3.72
CA HIS A 95 2.74 15.94 -4.66
C HIS A 95 2.63 14.49 -4.17
N LEU A 96 3.75 13.89 -3.79
CA LEU A 96 3.81 12.53 -3.27
C LEU A 96 2.92 12.35 -2.04
N ARG A 97 3.03 13.24 -1.04
CA ARG A 97 2.19 13.19 0.17
C ARG A 97 0.71 13.20 -0.18
N ARG A 98 0.28 14.16 -0.99
CA ARG A 98 -1.12 14.31 -1.38
C ARG A 98 -1.67 13.08 -2.08
N LEU A 99 -0.97 12.54 -3.07
CA LEU A 99 -1.46 11.38 -3.81
C LEU A 99 -1.42 10.09 -2.97
N PHE A 100 -0.42 9.93 -2.11
CA PHE A 100 -0.30 8.78 -1.24
C PHE A 100 -1.42 8.76 -0.18
N GLU A 101 -1.68 9.90 0.47
CA GLU A 101 -2.79 10.06 1.41
C GLU A 101 -4.15 9.88 0.74
N ALA A 102 -4.34 10.40 -0.47
CA ALA A 102 -5.57 10.20 -1.22
C ALA A 102 -5.83 8.72 -1.57
N HIS A 103 -4.77 7.94 -1.81
CA HIS A 103 -4.89 6.55 -2.21
C HIS A 103 -4.91 5.58 -1.02
N PHE A 104 -4.01 5.76 -0.04
CA PHE A 104 -3.86 4.86 1.12
C PHE A 104 -4.52 5.36 2.40
N GLY A 105 -4.97 6.61 2.44
CA GLY A 105 -5.58 7.22 3.63
C GLY A 105 -4.59 7.60 4.74
N VAL A 106 -3.28 7.41 4.54
CA VAL A 106 -2.21 7.71 5.49
C VAL A 106 -0.99 8.31 4.79
N ALA A 107 -0.17 9.05 5.52
CA ALA A 107 1.09 9.57 5.01
C ALA A 107 2.11 8.44 4.73
N PRO A 108 3.07 8.61 3.78
CA PRO A 108 4.04 7.57 3.43
C PRO A 108 4.83 7.00 4.60
N LEU A 109 5.31 7.85 5.52
CA LEU A 109 6.06 7.37 6.69
C LEU A 109 5.18 6.70 7.74
N ALA A 110 3.90 7.08 7.86
CA ALA A 110 2.94 6.37 8.71
C ALA A 110 2.64 4.97 8.16
N TYR A 111 2.50 4.84 6.85
CA TYR A 111 2.40 3.55 6.17
C TYR A 111 3.62 2.66 6.48
N LEU A 112 4.84 3.19 6.31
CA LEU A 112 6.07 2.47 6.62
C LEU A 112 6.12 2.02 8.09
N GLN A 113 5.73 2.88 9.02
CA GLN A 113 5.70 2.56 10.44
C GLN A 113 4.75 1.39 10.75
N THR A 114 3.57 1.40 10.16
CA THR A 114 2.62 0.28 10.29
C THR A 114 3.19 -1.02 9.72
N ARG A 115 3.84 -0.96 8.57
CA ARG A 115 4.50 -2.14 7.97
C ARG A 115 5.61 -2.70 8.86
N ARG A 116 6.45 -1.84 9.45
CA ARG A 116 7.48 -2.24 10.44
C ARG A 116 6.88 -2.96 11.64
N LEU A 117 5.80 -2.41 12.19
CA LEU A 117 5.13 -3.00 13.35
C LEU A 117 4.46 -4.33 13.04
N LEU A 118 3.87 -4.47 11.84
CA LEU A 118 3.31 -5.75 11.38
C LEU A 118 4.40 -6.81 11.19
N THR A 119 5.53 -6.46 10.60
CA THR A 119 6.70 -7.36 10.48
C THR A 119 7.17 -7.80 11.87
N ALA A 120 7.31 -6.88 12.81
CA ALA A 120 7.69 -7.21 14.19
C ALA A 120 6.68 -8.13 14.87
N LYS A 121 5.39 -7.88 14.68
CA LYS A 121 4.31 -8.73 15.22
C LYS A 121 4.45 -10.16 14.71
N HIS A 122 4.59 -10.36 13.40
CA HIS A 122 4.80 -11.70 12.81
C HIS A 122 6.04 -12.40 13.40
N LEU A 123 7.18 -11.70 13.47
CA LEU A 123 8.38 -12.27 14.04
C LEU A 123 8.25 -12.63 15.53
N LEU A 124 7.50 -11.85 16.30
CA LEU A 124 7.23 -12.13 17.71
C LEU A 124 6.37 -13.37 17.92
N THR A 125 5.38 -13.60 17.04
CA THR A 125 4.45 -14.74 17.14
C THR A 125 5.00 -16.01 16.52
N ASP A 126 5.73 -15.89 15.40
CA ASP A 126 6.09 -17.03 14.56
C ASP A 126 7.54 -17.50 14.78
N THR A 127 8.33 -16.76 15.55
CA THR A 127 9.75 -17.10 15.80
C THR A 127 10.14 -16.96 17.28
N ALA A 128 11.24 -17.66 17.65
CA ALA A 128 11.87 -17.52 18.94
C ALA A 128 12.98 -16.45 18.99
N LEU A 129 13.11 -15.62 17.96
CA LEU A 129 14.17 -14.60 17.86
C LEU A 129 14.13 -13.62 19.04
N PRO A 130 15.29 -13.17 19.57
CA PRO A 130 15.34 -12.14 20.61
C PRO A 130 14.63 -10.86 20.17
N VAL A 131 13.95 -10.19 21.10
CA VAL A 131 13.22 -8.94 20.82
C VAL A 131 14.14 -7.85 20.26
N THR A 132 15.40 -7.82 20.68
CA THR A 132 16.43 -6.92 20.13
C THR A 132 16.68 -7.16 18.65
N GLN A 133 16.78 -8.42 18.25
CA GLN A 133 16.97 -8.80 16.85
C GLN A 133 15.71 -8.49 16.02
N ILE A 134 14.53 -8.76 16.56
CA ILE A 134 13.25 -8.41 15.90
C ILE A 134 13.14 -6.92 15.66
N ALA A 135 13.50 -6.08 16.65
CA ALA A 135 13.51 -4.63 16.49
C ALA A 135 14.39 -4.20 15.30
N HIS A 136 15.54 -4.82 15.15
CA HIS A 136 16.48 -4.54 14.06
C HIS A 136 15.96 -5.01 12.71
N LEU A 137 15.45 -6.24 12.62
CA LEU A 137 14.86 -6.82 11.41
C LEU A 137 13.60 -6.05 10.95
N ALA A 138 12.85 -5.50 11.90
CA ALA A 138 11.69 -4.63 11.60
C ALA A 138 12.10 -3.19 11.23
N GLY A 139 13.39 -2.88 11.13
CA GLY A 139 13.90 -1.61 10.66
C GLY A 139 13.93 -0.48 11.70
N PHE A 140 13.91 -0.81 12.99
CA PHE A 140 14.05 0.18 14.05
C PHE A 140 15.51 0.43 14.42
N ALA A 141 15.89 1.70 14.54
CA ALA A 141 17.25 2.10 14.88
C ALA A 141 17.64 1.76 16.34
N SER A 142 16.67 1.53 17.23
CA SER A 142 16.94 1.14 18.61
C SER A 142 15.77 0.37 19.23
N LEU A 143 16.07 -0.51 20.18
CA LEU A 143 15.07 -1.24 20.97
C LEU A 143 14.12 -0.29 21.71
N ARG A 144 14.63 0.84 22.21
CA ARG A 144 13.81 1.85 22.90
C ARG A 144 12.72 2.41 21.96
N ARG A 145 13.10 2.81 20.75
CA ARG A 145 12.14 3.32 19.75
C ARG A 145 11.15 2.25 19.32
N PHE A 146 11.61 1.03 19.15
CA PHE A 146 10.75 -0.11 18.86
C PHE A 146 9.69 -0.32 19.95
N ASN A 147 10.12 -0.47 21.21
CA ASN A 147 9.22 -0.70 22.33
C ASN A 147 8.18 0.43 22.48
N ALA A 148 8.61 1.70 22.36
CA ALA A 148 7.72 2.85 22.41
C ALA A 148 6.68 2.82 21.28
N ALA A 149 7.10 2.60 20.05
CA ALA A 149 6.21 2.54 18.89
C ALA A 149 5.24 1.36 18.96
N PHE A 150 5.73 0.19 19.37
CA PHE A 150 4.94 -1.03 19.52
C PHE A 150 3.87 -0.88 20.59
N ALA A 151 4.24 -0.38 21.77
CA ALA A 151 3.32 -0.14 22.87
C ALA A 151 2.27 0.94 22.53
N ALA A 152 2.68 2.02 21.85
CA ALA A 152 1.76 3.06 21.41
C ALA A 152 0.72 2.54 20.41
N HIS A 153 1.12 1.62 19.52
CA HIS A 153 0.25 1.09 18.46
C HIS A 153 -0.67 -0.05 18.94
N TYR A 154 -0.13 -1.00 19.72
CA TYR A 154 -0.85 -2.22 20.15
C TYR A 154 -1.36 -2.17 21.59
N GLY A 155 -1.00 -1.16 22.37
CA GLY A 155 -1.40 -1.02 23.78
C GLY A 155 -0.70 -2.00 24.73
N LEU A 156 0.33 -2.73 24.27
CA LEU A 156 1.08 -3.71 25.07
C LEU A 156 2.55 -3.80 24.64
N ALA A 157 3.40 -4.29 25.55
CA ALA A 157 4.81 -4.48 25.25
C ALA A 157 5.05 -5.70 24.33
N PRO A 158 6.09 -5.69 23.46
CA PRO A 158 6.43 -6.82 22.60
C PRO A 158 6.61 -8.15 23.33
N THR A 159 7.24 -8.11 24.51
CA THR A 159 7.44 -9.29 25.35
C THR A 159 6.16 -9.89 25.90
N ARG A 160 5.13 -9.04 26.11
CA ARG A 160 3.81 -9.50 26.56
C ARG A 160 3.09 -10.20 25.41
N LEU A 161 3.12 -9.64 24.21
CA LEU A 161 2.52 -10.28 23.03
C LEU A 161 3.09 -11.69 22.82
N ARG A 162 4.41 -11.86 22.94
CA ARG A 162 5.06 -13.17 22.81
C ARG A 162 4.57 -14.17 23.84
N ARG A 163 4.39 -13.77 25.11
CA ARG A 163 3.87 -14.67 26.16
C ARG A 163 2.44 -15.09 25.93
N ASP A 164 1.63 -14.18 25.38
CA ASP A 164 0.21 -14.44 25.13
C ASP A 164 -0.02 -15.27 23.86
N SER A 165 1.02 -15.44 23.02
CA SER A 165 0.97 -16.19 21.74
C SER A 165 1.54 -17.62 21.84
N GLY A 166 2.19 -17.96 22.95
CA GLY A 166 2.74 -19.29 23.25
C GLY A 166 1.91 -19.98 24.29
#